data_2acdf9f131fb1815f7cd219ae97ad1be
#
_entry.id   2acdf9f131fb1815f7cd219ae97ad1be
#
_cell.length_a   1.000
_cell.length_b   1.000
_cell.length_c   1.000
_cell.angle_alpha   90.00
_cell.angle_beta   90.00
_cell.angle_gamma   90.00
#
_symmetry.space_group_name_H-M   'P 1'
#
loop_
_entity.id
_entity.type
_entity.pdbx_description
1 polymer ?
#
loop_
_entity_poly.entity_id
_entity_poly.type
_entity_poly.pdbx_seq_one_letter_code
_entity_poly.pdbx_strand_id
1 'polypeptide(L)'
;MPSASTAPSATALPSPSPSLSSPSPATPKLRRILIANRGEIAMRVIHACHDTGRIAIAAYADPDADALFVHAANEAYALGGSDAQSTYLNIAAIVETAHKAHVDAVHPGYGFLAENAEFAQAVIDAGMTWIGPQPATIRALGSKVEARRIAAEVGAPMAPGTTEPVHDPPKSSSSPRNTACHWPSKPSTGVAVEV
;
A
#
# COMPACT_ATOMS: atom_id res chain seq x y z
N MET A 1 -36.07 -44.60 58.88
CA MET A 1 -36.16 -44.93 57.45
C MET A 1 -35.68 -43.74 56.65
N PRO A 2 -34.44 -43.71 56.09
CA PRO A 2 -34.00 -42.62 55.24
C PRO A 2 -34.29 -42.97 53.78
N SER A 3 -34.88 -42.02 53.06
CA SER A 3 -35.23 -42.03 51.67
C SER A 3 -33.98 -41.88 50.81
N ALA A 4 -33.75 -42.77 49.84
CA ALA A 4 -32.68 -42.69 48.87
C ALA A 4 -33.01 -41.66 47.80
N SER A 5 -32.11 -40.66 47.65
CA SER A 5 -32.12 -39.68 46.57
C SER A 5 -31.38 -40.24 45.35
N THR A 6 -32.12 -40.46 44.25
CA THR A 6 -31.58 -40.92 42.99
C THR A 6 -31.03 -39.69 42.21
N ALA A 7 -29.72 -39.67 41.95
CA ALA A 7 -29.08 -38.66 41.11
C ALA A 7 -29.39 -38.94 39.61
N PRO A 8 -29.60 -37.90 38.76
CA PRO A 8 -29.80 -38.08 37.33
C PRO A 8 -28.50 -38.41 36.61
N SER A 9 -28.56 -39.37 35.72
CA SER A 9 -27.48 -39.84 34.86
C SER A 9 -27.06 -38.76 33.85
N ALA A 10 -25.80 -38.42 33.81
CA ALA A 10 -25.25 -37.46 32.86
C ALA A 10 -25.18 -38.08 31.47
N THR A 11 -25.95 -37.56 30.53
CA THR A 11 -25.91 -37.89 29.12
C THR A 11 -24.65 -37.30 28.50
N ALA A 12 -23.71 -38.10 28.04
CA ALA A 12 -22.50 -37.67 27.35
C ALA A 12 -22.85 -37.02 26.00
N LEU A 13 -22.38 -35.80 25.77
CA LEU A 13 -22.45 -35.12 24.47
C LEU A 13 -21.55 -35.83 23.45
N PRO A 14 -21.98 -35.97 22.17
CA PRO A 14 -21.15 -36.57 21.14
C PRO A 14 -19.95 -35.64 20.84
N SER A 15 -18.77 -36.25 20.76
CA SER A 15 -17.52 -35.58 20.38
C SER A 15 -17.64 -35.00 18.96
N PRO A 16 -17.17 -33.78 18.69
CA PRO A 16 -17.17 -33.23 17.35
C PRO A 16 -16.24 -34.05 16.45
N SER A 17 -16.79 -34.49 15.32
CA SER A 17 -16.03 -35.16 14.25
C SER A 17 -14.92 -34.25 13.74
N PRO A 18 -13.74 -34.79 13.38
CA PRO A 18 -12.68 -34.00 12.79
C PRO A 18 -13.13 -33.43 11.43
N SER A 19 -13.30 -32.13 11.34
CA SER A 19 -13.53 -31.47 10.07
C SER A 19 -12.27 -31.61 9.22
N LEU A 20 -12.39 -32.27 8.07
CA LEU A 20 -11.39 -32.28 7.01
C LEU A 20 -11.21 -30.84 6.54
N SER A 21 -10.21 -30.15 7.06
CA SER A 21 -9.78 -28.86 6.52
C SER A 21 -9.23 -29.11 5.11
N SER A 22 -9.96 -28.61 4.10
CA SER A 22 -9.48 -28.50 2.74
C SER A 22 -8.14 -27.76 2.77
N PRO A 23 -7.11 -28.19 2.01
CA PRO A 23 -5.87 -27.45 1.94
C PRO A 23 -6.17 -26.04 1.41
N SER A 24 -5.90 -25.03 2.24
CA SER A 24 -5.91 -23.65 1.81
C SER A 24 -4.94 -23.51 0.62
N PRO A 25 -5.30 -22.78 -0.46
CA PRO A 25 -4.38 -22.56 -1.56
C PRO A 25 -3.09 -22.00 -1.00
N ALA A 26 -1.96 -22.64 -1.31
CA ALA A 26 -0.64 -22.24 -0.82
C ALA A 26 -0.40 -20.79 -1.20
N THR A 27 -0.32 -19.91 -0.20
CA THR A 27 0.04 -18.52 -0.41
C THR A 27 1.38 -18.48 -1.14
N PRO A 28 1.51 -17.77 -2.28
CA PRO A 28 2.77 -17.72 -3.01
C PRO A 28 3.88 -17.24 -2.07
N LYS A 29 4.97 -17.98 -2.02
CA LYS A 29 6.12 -17.60 -1.20
C LYS A 29 6.78 -16.38 -1.84
N LEU A 30 6.50 -15.19 -1.33
CA LEU A 30 7.19 -13.97 -1.74
C LEU A 30 8.63 -14.03 -1.21
N ARG A 31 9.58 -14.29 -2.09
CA ARG A 31 11.00 -14.41 -1.76
C ARG A 31 11.82 -13.23 -2.24
N ARG A 32 11.56 -12.75 -3.45
CA ARG A 32 12.29 -11.68 -4.13
C ARG A 32 11.38 -10.46 -4.28
N ILE A 33 11.75 -9.36 -3.65
CA ILE A 33 10.91 -8.16 -3.59
C ILE A 33 11.66 -6.99 -4.22
N LEU A 34 11.11 -6.44 -5.30
CA LEU A 34 11.59 -5.18 -5.86
C LEU A 34 11.06 -4.01 -5.04
N ILE A 35 11.94 -3.10 -4.70
CA ILE A 35 11.62 -1.85 -4.01
C ILE A 35 11.62 -0.73 -5.04
N ALA A 36 10.43 -0.29 -5.45
CA ALA A 36 10.24 0.76 -6.44
C ALA A 36 10.24 2.15 -5.79
N ASN A 37 11.29 2.44 -5.05
CA ASN A 37 11.46 3.70 -4.33
C ASN A 37 12.95 3.90 -3.96
N ARG A 38 13.27 5.05 -3.32
CA ARG A 38 14.64 5.44 -2.96
C ARG A 38 14.72 5.93 -1.51
N GLY A 39 15.95 6.23 -1.06
CA GLY A 39 16.20 6.92 0.20
C GLY A 39 15.77 6.12 1.44
N GLU A 40 15.20 6.82 2.41
CA GLU A 40 14.82 6.26 3.71
C GLU A 40 13.79 5.15 3.59
N ILE A 41 12.75 5.35 2.76
CA ILE A 41 11.70 4.32 2.63
C ILE A 41 12.24 3.03 1.98
N ALA A 42 13.15 3.15 1.01
CA ALA A 42 13.81 1.97 0.44
C ALA A 42 14.59 1.22 1.51
N MET A 43 15.35 1.92 2.36
CA MET A 43 16.06 1.32 3.50
C MET A 43 15.12 0.58 4.45
N ARG A 44 13.96 1.16 4.81
CA ARG A 44 12.97 0.50 5.68
C ARG A 44 12.47 -0.81 5.10
N VAL A 45 12.13 -0.80 3.80
CA VAL A 45 11.64 -2.01 3.13
C VAL A 45 12.75 -3.06 3.01
N ILE A 46 13.99 -2.65 2.71
CA ILE A 46 15.16 -3.54 2.68
C ILE A 46 15.34 -4.24 4.03
N HIS A 47 15.34 -3.50 5.14
CA HIS A 47 15.45 -4.08 6.48
C HIS A 47 14.32 -5.06 6.76
N ALA A 48 13.07 -4.71 6.44
CA ALA A 48 11.92 -5.62 6.60
C ALA A 48 12.06 -6.91 5.76
N CYS A 49 12.65 -6.82 4.55
CA CYS A 49 12.97 -8.00 3.75
C CYS A 49 14.02 -8.88 4.45
N HIS A 50 15.10 -8.29 4.96
CA HIS A 50 16.15 -9.01 5.66
C HIS A 50 15.63 -9.68 6.93
N ASP A 51 14.89 -8.97 7.77
CA ASP A 51 14.30 -9.48 9.02
C ASP A 51 13.36 -10.66 8.79
N THR A 52 12.75 -10.71 7.61
CA THR A 52 11.82 -11.78 7.21
C THR A 52 12.43 -12.83 6.28
N GLY A 53 13.76 -12.80 6.07
CA GLY A 53 14.49 -13.76 5.23
C GLY A 53 14.15 -13.67 3.75
N ARG A 54 13.81 -12.47 3.27
CA ARG A 54 13.52 -12.19 1.86
C ARG A 54 14.71 -11.50 1.19
N ILE A 55 14.77 -11.64 -0.13
CA ILE A 55 15.78 -10.97 -0.97
C ILE A 55 15.23 -9.61 -1.36
N ALA A 56 15.89 -8.55 -0.90
CA ALA A 56 15.59 -7.18 -1.24
C ALA A 56 16.31 -6.78 -2.54
N ILE A 57 15.57 -6.24 -3.50
CA ILE A 57 16.09 -5.81 -4.79
C ILE A 57 15.82 -4.32 -4.94
N ALA A 58 16.88 -3.51 -5.05
CA ALA A 58 16.76 -2.08 -5.26
C ALA A 58 16.72 -1.75 -6.75
N ALA A 59 15.85 -0.82 -7.14
CA ALA A 59 15.92 -0.13 -8.42
C ALA A 59 16.43 1.29 -8.19
N TYR A 60 17.37 1.78 -9.00
CA TYR A 60 17.97 3.10 -8.77
C TYR A 60 18.19 3.88 -10.05
N ALA A 61 18.09 5.21 -9.95
CA ALA A 61 18.51 6.16 -10.98
C ALA A 61 20.03 6.39 -10.91
N ASP A 62 20.67 6.79 -12.01
CA ASP A 62 22.12 6.96 -12.08
C ASP A 62 22.72 7.83 -10.96
N PRO A 63 22.10 8.95 -10.54
CA PRO A 63 22.62 9.74 -9.42
C PRO A 63 22.56 9.04 -8.06
N ASP A 64 21.76 7.98 -7.92
CA ASP A 64 21.61 7.21 -6.69
C ASP A 64 22.52 5.98 -6.63
N ALA A 65 23.40 5.76 -7.59
CA ALA A 65 24.23 4.55 -7.70
C ALA A 65 25.04 4.25 -6.42
N ASP A 66 25.52 5.29 -5.73
CA ASP A 66 26.26 5.17 -4.48
C ASP A 66 25.40 5.40 -3.21
N ALA A 67 24.07 5.39 -3.35
CA ALA A 67 23.19 5.62 -2.21
C ALA A 67 23.17 4.42 -1.27
N LEU A 68 22.96 4.69 0.03
CA LEU A 68 22.95 3.65 1.08
C LEU A 68 21.99 2.49 0.80
N PHE A 69 20.81 2.76 0.25
CA PHE A 69 19.82 1.73 -0.04
C PHE A 69 20.26 0.79 -1.17
N VAL A 70 21.08 1.28 -2.12
CA VAL A 70 21.64 0.47 -3.20
C VAL A 70 22.63 -0.54 -2.64
N HIS A 71 23.52 -0.09 -1.74
CA HIS A 71 24.50 -0.96 -1.08
C HIS A 71 23.88 -1.90 -0.04
N ALA A 72 22.77 -1.50 0.57
CA ALA A 72 22.09 -2.31 1.59
C ALA A 72 21.24 -3.43 0.97
N ALA A 73 20.78 -3.30 -0.28
CA ALA A 73 20.00 -4.33 -0.94
C ALA A 73 20.84 -5.58 -1.26
N ASN A 74 20.18 -6.73 -1.39
CA ASN A 74 20.88 -7.96 -1.83
C ASN A 74 21.31 -7.87 -3.30
N GLU A 75 20.51 -7.20 -4.13
CA GLU A 75 20.77 -6.93 -5.53
C GLU A 75 20.27 -5.52 -5.87
N ALA A 76 20.91 -4.88 -6.85
CA ALA A 76 20.50 -3.56 -7.30
C ALA A 76 20.56 -3.46 -8.82
N TYR A 77 19.59 -2.79 -9.42
CA TYR A 77 19.44 -2.63 -10.86
C TYR A 77 19.27 -1.16 -11.22
N ALA A 78 20.08 -0.68 -12.16
CA ALA A 78 19.94 0.65 -12.70
C ALA A 78 18.69 0.73 -13.59
N LEU A 79 17.89 1.78 -13.40
CA LEU A 79 16.73 2.11 -14.24
C LEU A 79 17.17 2.80 -15.55
N GLY A 80 18.39 3.34 -15.58
CA GLY A 80 18.95 4.09 -16.70
C GLY A 80 18.30 5.47 -16.81
N GLY A 81 19.02 6.52 -16.40
CA GLY A 81 18.54 7.88 -16.43
C GLY A 81 18.79 8.63 -15.13
N SER A 82 18.70 9.95 -15.20
CA SER A 82 19.09 10.83 -14.10
C SER A 82 17.92 11.60 -13.44
N ASP A 83 16.75 11.59 -14.05
CA ASP A 83 15.56 12.27 -13.55
C ASP A 83 14.45 11.29 -13.14
N ALA A 84 13.52 11.77 -12.32
CA ALA A 84 12.46 10.92 -11.79
C ALA A 84 11.47 10.44 -12.88
N GLN A 85 11.25 11.22 -13.93
CA GLN A 85 10.30 10.87 -15.00
C GLN A 85 10.79 9.68 -15.82
N SER A 86 12.08 9.65 -16.14
CA SER A 86 12.71 8.55 -16.87
C SER A 86 12.95 7.31 -16.01
N THR A 87 12.92 7.44 -14.68
CA THR A 87 13.29 6.38 -13.73
C THR A 87 12.15 5.98 -12.80
N TYR A 88 12.06 6.59 -11.60
CA TYR A 88 11.11 6.21 -10.53
C TYR A 88 9.64 6.45 -10.87
N LEU A 89 9.33 7.28 -11.87
CA LEU A 89 7.99 7.53 -12.39
C LEU A 89 7.73 6.81 -13.73
N ASN A 90 8.68 6.03 -14.22
CA ASN A 90 8.56 5.25 -15.45
C ASN A 90 8.08 3.82 -15.16
N ILE A 91 6.78 3.59 -15.29
CA ILE A 91 6.15 2.30 -15.04
C ILE A 91 6.81 1.19 -15.87
N ALA A 92 7.05 1.44 -17.15
CA ALA A 92 7.62 0.42 -18.05
C ALA A 92 9.04 0.01 -17.62
N ALA A 93 9.89 0.99 -17.27
CA ALA A 93 11.26 0.73 -16.83
C ALA A 93 11.28 -0.09 -15.52
N ILE A 94 10.38 0.23 -14.58
CA ILE A 94 10.29 -0.50 -13.31
C ILE A 94 9.80 -1.94 -13.53
N VAL A 95 8.77 -2.14 -14.35
CA VAL A 95 8.23 -3.48 -14.66
C VAL A 95 9.25 -4.31 -15.42
N GLU A 96 9.95 -3.74 -16.39
CA GLU A 96 11.04 -4.42 -17.10
C GLU A 96 12.18 -4.83 -16.16
N THR A 97 12.57 -3.94 -15.26
CA THR A 97 13.59 -4.23 -14.23
C THR A 97 13.12 -5.35 -13.30
N ALA A 98 11.85 -5.35 -12.90
CA ALA A 98 11.25 -6.40 -12.09
C ALA A 98 11.31 -7.77 -12.78
N HIS A 99 11.04 -7.82 -14.08
CA HIS A 99 11.18 -9.05 -14.87
C HIS A 99 12.65 -9.50 -14.97
N LYS A 100 13.58 -8.60 -15.27
CA LYS A 100 15.03 -8.90 -15.34
C LYS A 100 15.55 -9.46 -14.02
N ALA A 101 15.06 -8.93 -12.91
CA ALA A 101 15.44 -9.35 -11.57
C ALA A 101 14.66 -10.60 -11.08
N HIS A 102 13.75 -11.15 -11.86
CA HIS A 102 12.92 -12.31 -11.51
C HIS A 102 12.25 -12.15 -10.14
N VAL A 103 11.57 -11.02 -9.91
CA VAL A 103 10.93 -10.74 -8.64
C VAL A 103 9.54 -11.38 -8.52
N ASP A 104 9.18 -11.74 -7.30
CA ASP A 104 7.84 -12.27 -6.98
C ASP A 104 6.85 -11.15 -6.67
N ALA A 105 7.37 -10.02 -6.18
CA ALA A 105 6.54 -8.91 -5.72
C ALA A 105 7.23 -7.55 -5.88
N VAL A 106 6.42 -6.50 -5.95
CA VAL A 106 6.88 -5.11 -5.99
C VAL A 106 6.30 -4.33 -4.82
N HIS A 107 7.17 -3.66 -4.07
CA HIS A 107 6.80 -2.74 -2.98
C HIS A 107 7.05 -1.29 -3.43
N PRO A 108 6.01 -0.45 -3.55
CA PRO A 108 6.16 0.91 -4.07
C PRO A 108 6.67 1.92 -3.02
N GLY A 109 6.70 1.56 -1.74
CA GLY A 109 6.95 2.52 -0.66
C GLY A 109 5.81 3.53 -0.51
N TYR A 110 6.16 4.81 -0.42
CA TYR A 110 5.24 5.94 -0.47
C TYR A 110 5.77 7.02 -1.43
N GLY A 111 4.90 7.93 -1.92
CA GLY A 111 5.26 8.89 -2.97
C GLY A 111 5.48 8.19 -4.33
N PHE A 112 6.08 8.88 -5.28
CA PHE A 112 6.27 8.39 -6.66
C PHE A 112 5.03 7.68 -7.19
N LEU A 113 5.14 6.40 -7.51
CA LEU A 113 4.06 5.59 -8.08
C LEU A 113 3.23 4.82 -7.02
N ALA A 114 3.46 5.04 -5.72
CA ALA A 114 2.74 4.31 -4.67
C ALA A 114 1.21 4.54 -4.69
N GLU A 115 0.78 5.72 -5.15
CA GLU A 115 -0.63 6.08 -5.30
C GLU A 115 -1.11 6.03 -6.76
N ASN A 116 -0.34 5.37 -7.64
CA ASN A 116 -0.68 5.22 -9.05
C ASN A 116 -1.36 3.87 -9.30
N ALA A 117 -2.64 3.90 -9.62
CA ALA A 117 -3.42 2.69 -9.87
C ALA A 117 -3.00 1.94 -11.15
N GLU A 118 -2.45 2.65 -12.15
CA GLU A 118 -1.97 2.06 -13.40
C GLU A 118 -0.69 1.26 -13.16
N PHE A 119 0.21 1.78 -12.29
CA PHE A 119 1.39 1.04 -11.88
C PHE A 119 1.04 -0.23 -11.11
N ALA A 120 0.12 -0.12 -10.13
CA ALA A 120 -0.35 -1.29 -9.39
C ALA A 120 -0.95 -2.35 -10.33
N GLN A 121 -1.74 -1.91 -11.31
CA GLN A 121 -2.33 -2.80 -12.31
C GLN A 121 -1.25 -3.43 -13.19
N ALA A 122 -0.29 -2.64 -13.70
CA ALA A 122 0.81 -3.13 -14.55
C ALA A 122 1.66 -4.21 -13.87
N VAL A 123 1.92 -4.08 -12.56
CA VAL A 123 2.61 -5.09 -11.76
C VAL A 123 1.80 -6.38 -11.69
N ILE A 124 0.49 -6.27 -11.46
CA ILE A 124 -0.42 -7.43 -11.40
C ILE A 124 -0.51 -8.12 -12.76
N ASP A 125 -0.69 -7.36 -13.83
CA ASP A 125 -0.79 -7.88 -15.21
C ASP A 125 0.50 -8.57 -15.67
N ALA A 126 1.64 -8.13 -15.12
CA ALA A 126 2.94 -8.76 -15.32
C ALA A 126 3.12 -10.07 -14.51
N GLY A 127 2.09 -10.54 -13.78
CA GLY A 127 2.12 -11.76 -13.01
C GLY A 127 2.84 -11.67 -11.66
N MET A 128 3.18 -10.45 -11.21
CA MET A 128 3.86 -10.21 -9.94
C MET A 128 2.85 -9.78 -8.87
N THR A 129 3.20 -9.99 -7.60
CA THR A 129 2.38 -9.52 -6.49
C THR A 129 2.61 -8.04 -6.23
N TRP A 130 1.56 -7.24 -6.28
CA TRP A 130 1.58 -5.86 -5.80
C TRP A 130 1.46 -5.81 -4.28
N ILE A 131 2.42 -5.19 -3.60
CA ILE A 131 2.38 -5.00 -2.15
C ILE A 131 1.78 -3.62 -1.86
N GLY A 132 0.46 -3.57 -1.77
CA GLY A 132 -0.30 -2.34 -1.56
C GLY A 132 -1.80 -2.53 -1.73
N PRO A 133 -2.59 -1.45 -1.66
CA PRO A 133 -4.03 -1.49 -1.89
C PRO A 133 -4.36 -1.93 -3.31
N GLN A 134 -5.54 -2.48 -3.52
CA GLN A 134 -6.04 -2.83 -4.86
C GLN A 134 -6.07 -1.58 -5.78
N PRO A 135 -5.81 -1.71 -7.10
CA PRO A 135 -5.86 -0.58 -8.02
C PRO A 135 -7.19 0.20 -7.98
N ALA A 136 -8.31 -0.51 -7.80
CA ALA A 136 -9.63 0.11 -7.65
C ALA A 136 -9.72 0.98 -6.38
N THR A 137 -9.13 0.53 -5.28
CA THR A 137 -9.07 1.27 -4.01
C THR A 137 -8.20 2.53 -4.15
N ILE A 138 -7.05 2.41 -4.85
CA ILE A 138 -6.18 3.55 -5.11
C ILE A 138 -6.94 4.62 -5.92
N ARG A 139 -7.68 4.23 -6.98
CA ARG A 139 -8.49 5.16 -7.76
C ARG A 139 -9.58 5.81 -6.92
N ALA A 140 -10.31 5.04 -6.14
CA ALA A 140 -11.42 5.54 -5.33
C ALA A 140 -10.96 6.52 -4.23
N LEU A 141 -9.82 6.27 -3.59
CA LEU A 141 -9.32 7.09 -2.48
C LEU A 141 -8.31 8.16 -2.92
N GLY A 142 -7.82 8.11 -4.15
CA GLY A 142 -6.87 9.09 -4.70
C GLY A 142 -7.47 10.48 -4.89
N SER A 143 -8.79 10.60 -5.11
CA SER A 143 -9.50 11.85 -5.12
C SER A 143 -9.95 12.24 -3.72
N LYS A 144 -9.54 13.43 -3.23
CA LYS A 144 -9.98 13.93 -1.92
C LYS A 144 -11.50 14.06 -1.81
N VAL A 145 -12.17 14.42 -2.88
CA VAL A 145 -13.63 14.57 -2.92
C VAL A 145 -14.30 13.21 -2.78
N GLU A 146 -13.85 12.24 -3.57
CA GLU A 146 -14.37 10.88 -3.54
C GLU A 146 -14.06 10.17 -2.22
N ALA A 147 -12.86 10.31 -1.70
CA ALA A 147 -12.48 9.78 -0.39
C ALA A 147 -13.37 10.33 0.74
N ARG A 148 -13.71 11.64 0.69
CA ARG A 148 -14.65 12.25 1.65
C ARG A 148 -16.07 11.72 1.49
N ARG A 149 -16.54 11.50 0.24
CA ARG A 149 -17.84 10.90 -0.01
C ARG A 149 -17.92 9.49 0.60
N ILE A 150 -16.93 8.66 0.32
CA ILE A 150 -16.84 7.29 0.86
C ILE A 150 -16.79 7.33 2.40
N ALA A 151 -15.98 8.21 2.99
CA ALA A 151 -15.89 8.35 4.43
C ALA A 151 -17.23 8.75 5.06
N ALA A 152 -18.00 9.63 4.43
CA ALA A 152 -19.33 10.01 4.88
C ALA A 152 -20.32 8.83 4.82
N GLU A 153 -20.29 8.05 3.74
CA GLU A 153 -21.17 6.87 3.57
C GLU A 153 -20.96 5.80 4.65
N VAL A 154 -19.71 5.60 5.09
CA VAL A 154 -19.38 4.62 6.14
C VAL A 154 -19.41 5.21 7.55
N GLY A 155 -19.78 6.49 7.70
CA GLY A 155 -19.86 7.17 9.01
C GLY A 155 -18.49 7.41 9.66
N ALA A 156 -17.39 7.45 8.87
CA ALA A 156 -16.07 7.72 9.41
C ALA A 156 -15.93 9.18 9.89
N PRO A 157 -15.27 9.44 11.04
CA PRO A 157 -15.03 10.80 11.49
C PRO A 157 -14.19 11.59 10.50
N MET A 158 -14.64 12.78 10.13
CA MET A 158 -13.95 13.63 9.17
C MET A 158 -13.74 15.04 9.72
N ALA A 159 -12.60 15.65 9.37
CA ALA A 159 -12.42 17.07 9.59
C ALA A 159 -13.44 17.87 8.74
N PRO A 160 -13.97 19.00 9.25
CA PRO A 160 -14.85 19.88 8.49
C PRO A 160 -14.21 20.32 7.18
N GLY A 161 -14.99 20.35 6.11
CA GLY A 161 -14.51 20.75 4.77
C GLY A 161 -15.60 20.63 3.73
N THR A 162 -15.36 21.18 2.54
CA THR A 162 -16.30 21.12 1.41
C THR A 162 -16.29 19.72 0.78
N THR A 163 -17.45 19.28 0.33
CA THR A 163 -17.63 18.03 -0.44
C THR A 163 -17.39 18.23 -1.93
N GLU A 164 -17.28 19.46 -2.38
CA GLU A 164 -17.03 19.83 -3.78
C GLU A 164 -15.69 20.56 -3.92
N PRO A 165 -15.02 20.47 -5.07
CA PRO A 165 -13.85 21.27 -5.38
C PRO A 165 -14.20 22.77 -5.28
N VAL A 166 -13.40 23.54 -4.57
CA VAL A 166 -13.57 25.00 -4.46
C VAL A 166 -12.82 25.64 -5.63
N HIS A 167 -13.57 26.16 -6.58
CA HIS A 167 -13.03 26.88 -7.74
C HIS A 167 -12.92 28.38 -7.50
N ASP A 168 -13.70 28.94 -6.54
CA ASP A 168 -13.75 30.36 -6.23
C ASP A 168 -13.38 30.66 -4.78
N PRO A 169 -12.52 31.69 -4.53
CA PRO A 169 -12.16 32.12 -3.18
C PRO A 169 -13.34 32.41 -2.22
N PRO A 170 -14.48 33.00 -2.69
CA PRO A 170 -15.60 33.30 -1.81
C PRO A 170 -16.29 32.07 -1.18
N LYS A 171 -16.25 30.90 -1.83
CA LYS A 171 -16.86 29.68 -1.28
C LYS A 171 -16.07 29.09 -0.10
N SER A 172 -14.79 29.43 0.04
CA SER A 172 -13.99 28.99 1.19
C SER A 172 -14.32 29.77 2.48
N SER A 173 -14.96 30.93 2.37
CA SER A 173 -15.33 31.77 3.52
C SER A 173 -16.67 31.40 4.17
N SER A 174 -17.47 30.51 3.53
CA SER A 174 -18.77 30.08 4.04
C SER A 174 -18.73 28.81 4.90
N SER A 175 -17.56 28.30 5.23
CA SER A 175 -17.39 27.24 6.23
C SER A 175 -17.81 27.78 7.61
N PRO A 176 -18.60 27.05 8.42
CA PRO A 176 -19.09 27.55 9.68
C PRO A 176 -17.94 28.02 10.57
N ARG A 177 -18.08 29.25 11.10
CA ARG A 177 -17.05 30.00 11.84
C ARG A 177 -16.58 29.37 13.15
N ASN A 178 -16.74 28.09 13.34
CA ASN A 178 -16.42 27.42 14.60
C ASN A 178 -15.17 26.48 14.52
N THR A 179 -14.40 26.54 13.45
CA THR A 179 -13.12 25.84 13.36
C THR A 179 -11.99 26.86 13.25
N ALA A 180 -11.25 27.02 14.33
CA ALA A 180 -10.11 27.92 14.45
C ALA A 180 -8.87 27.39 13.71
N CYS A 181 -8.99 27.06 12.42
CA CYS A 181 -7.85 26.73 11.58
C CYS A 181 -8.03 27.37 10.20
N HIS A 182 -7.34 28.48 10.01
CA HIS A 182 -7.18 29.12 8.70
C HIS A 182 -6.08 28.38 7.96
N TRP A 183 -6.47 27.41 7.09
CA TRP A 183 -5.52 26.71 6.22
C TRP A 183 -5.60 27.28 4.81
N PRO A 184 -4.47 27.72 4.19
CA PRO A 184 -4.50 28.17 2.81
C PRO A 184 -4.88 27.00 1.89
N SER A 185 -5.87 27.22 1.01
CA SER A 185 -6.32 26.25 0.02
C SER A 185 -5.21 25.96 -1.00
N LYS A 186 -4.72 24.71 -1.04
CA LYS A 186 -3.90 24.25 -2.15
C LYS A 186 -4.79 23.91 -3.34
N PRO A 187 -4.37 24.20 -4.58
CA PRO A 187 -5.10 23.77 -5.76
C PRO A 187 -5.18 22.24 -5.84
N SER A 188 -6.29 21.72 -6.38
CA SER A 188 -6.61 20.29 -6.47
C SER A 188 -5.85 19.53 -7.57
N THR A 189 -4.90 20.17 -8.23
CA THR A 189 -4.03 19.52 -9.23
C THR A 189 -2.76 19.02 -8.57
N GLY A 190 -2.52 17.73 -8.79
CA GLY A 190 -1.50 16.90 -8.20
C GLY A 190 -0.13 17.53 -8.01
N VAL A 191 0.38 17.22 -6.86
CA VAL A 191 1.79 17.05 -6.49
C VAL A 191 2.79 17.72 -7.41
N ALA A 192 3.13 18.96 -7.10
CA ALA A 192 4.48 19.43 -7.29
C ALA A 192 5.21 19.27 -5.94
N VAL A 193 5.93 18.19 -5.77
CA VAL A 193 7.00 18.13 -4.80
C VAL A 193 8.21 18.69 -5.52
N GLU A 194 8.48 19.98 -5.38
CA GLU A 194 9.82 20.51 -5.58
C GLU A 194 10.61 20.23 -4.29
N VAL A 195 11.67 19.49 -4.45
CA VAL A 195 12.79 19.39 -3.51
C VAL A 195 13.96 20.13 -4.12
#